data_2131b8b1c1338c0cc2b88b45e9f41357
#
_entry.id   2131b8b1c1338c0cc2b88b45e9f41357
#
_cell.length_a   1.000
_cell.length_b   1.000
_cell.length_c   1.000
_cell.angle_alpha   90.00
_cell.angle_beta   90.00
_cell.angle_gamma   90.00
#
_symmetry.space_group_name_H-M   'P 1'
#
loop_
_entity.id
_entity.type
_entity.pdbx_description
1 polymer ?
#
loop_
_entity_poly.entity_id
_entity_poly.type
_entity_poly.pdbx_seq_one_letter_code
_entity_poly.pdbx_strand_id
1 'polypeptide(L)'
;MSNSLISDRKINCSRQAELELLKAYPILFMIIIHVYENLSVGRIDPTPRTYLEHVLQFLAGPATAPAYMFAMGVGIIYSGNNAPKLLFRRGLRLFLGGYALNAARSGILTALGTALTGRFDPELTKYLFLNMDILHFAGLALMMSSLLFGIKIKPLTIVGVSLILQLIGRRLAMLPEMTSDFSYIAGHFYKCSPAGCFPLMQWYIYPAFGILFGTVLQRVSDLKAWYRQLGL
;
A
#
# COMPACT_ATOMS: atom_id res chain seq x y z
N MET A 1 -9.68 -25.20 33.34
CA MET A 1 -8.52 -24.87 32.50
C MET A 1 -9.01 -23.93 31.40
N SER A 2 -8.64 -22.66 31.45
CA SER A 2 -8.99 -21.70 30.43
C SER A 2 -8.24 -22.12 29.15
N ASN A 3 -8.95 -22.67 28.15
CA ASN A 3 -8.41 -22.88 26.82
C ASN A 3 -8.19 -21.49 26.20
N SER A 4 -7.02 -20.91 26.42
CA SER A 4 -6.66 -19.69 25.70
C SER A 4 -6.53 -20.07 24.22
N LEU A 5 -7.33 -19.47 23.35
CA LEU A 5 -7.27 -19.68 21.90
C LEU A 5 -5.92 -19.24 21.31
N ILE A 6 -5.11 -18.56 22.09
CA ILE A 6 -3.80 -18.04 21.68
C ILE A 6 -2.72 -18.81 22.46
N SER A 7 -1.83 -19.47 21.73
CA SER A 7 -0.67 -20.20 22.25
C SER A 7 0.56 -19.31 22.32
N ASP A 8 1.47 -19.62 23.25
CA ASP A 8 2.78 -18.95 23.33
C ASP A 8 3.69 -19.33 22.15
N ARG A 9 3.42 -20.45 21.47
CA ARG A 9 4.18 -20.95 20.33
C ARG A 9 3.47 -20.62 19.03
N LYS A 10 4.25 -20.46 17.94
CA LYS A 10 3.72 -20.36 16.58
C LYS A 10 3.19 -21.72 16.13
N ILE A 11 1.91 -21.80 15.82
CA ILE A 11 1.21 -23.03 15.42
C ILE A 11 0.80 -22.95 13.95
N ASN A 12 0.23 -21.82 13.54
CA ASN A 12 -0.28 -21.59 12.18
C ASN A 12 0.76 -20.93 11.30
N CYS A 13 1.72 -21.69 10.80
CA CYS A 13 2.75 -21.20 9.89
C CYS A 13 2.53 -21.63 8.44
N SER A 14 1.52 -22.45 8.18
CA SER A 14 1.16 -22.91 6.84
C SER A 14 0.41 -21.83 6.04
N ARG A 15 0.31 -22.04 4.74
CA ARG A 15 -0.47 -21.19 3.83
C ARG A 15 -1.94 -21.17 4.25
N GLN A 16 -2.53 -20.00 4.36
CA GLN A 16 -3.93 -19.79 4.74
C GLN A 16 -4.71 -19.34 3.49
N ALA A 17 -5.79 -20.05 3.16
CA ALA A 17 -6.62 -19.74 1.99
C ALA A 17 -7.29 -18.36 2.12
N GLU A 18 -7.70 -17.99 3.34
CA GLU A 18 -8.32 -16.71 3.66
C GLU A 18 -7.39 -15.54 3.36
N LEU A 19 -6.08 -15.69 3.63
CA LEU A 19 -5.08 -14.66 3.31
C LEU A 19 -4.85 -14.53 1.81
N GLU A 20 -5.00 -15.60 1.04
CA GLU A 20 -4.91 -15.54 -0.42
C GLU A 20 -6.12 -14.80 -1.01
N LEU A 21 -7.32 -15.05 -0.49
CA LEU A 21 -8.53 -14.30 -0.86
C LEU A 21 -8.40 -12.82 -0.49
N LEU A 22 -7.88 -12.52 0.71
CA LEU A 22 -7.63 -11.14 1.14
C LEU A 22 -6.65 -10.38 0.23
N LYS A 23 -5.73 -11.08 -0.43
CA LYS A 23 -4.83 -10.48 -1.43
C LYS A 23 -5.48 -10.35 -2.80
N ALA A 24 -6.28 -11.35 -3.21
CA ALA A 24 -6.90 -11.40 -4.53
C ALA A 24 -7.97 -10.32 -4.70
N TYR A 25 -8.79 -10.10 -3.67
CA TYR A 25 -9.87 -9.10 -3.68
C TYR A 25 -9.36 -7.69 -4.04
N PRO A 26 -8.39 -7.10 -3.33
CA PRO A 26 -7.90 -5.76 -3.67
C PRO A 26 -7.31 -5.66 -5.07
N ILE A 27 -6.62 -6.70 -5.54
CA ILE A 27 -6.02 -6.71 -6.88
C ILE A 27 -7.12 -6.65 -7.94
N LEU A 28 -8.17 -7.47 -7.80
CA LEU A 28 -9.28 -7.50 -8.74
C LEU A 28 -9.99 -6.13 -8.81
N PHE A 29 -10.35 -5.56 -7.66
CA PHE A 29 -11.05 -4.28 -7.60
C PHE A 29 -10.17 -3.12 -8.01
N MET A 30 -8.87 -3.17 -7.76
CA MET A 30 -7.91 -2.18 -8.24
C MET A 30 -7.85 -2.17 -9.79
N ILE A 31 -7.85 -3.34 -10.42
CA ILE A 31 -7.90 -3.43 -11.89
C ILE A 31 -9.20 -2.82 -12.41
N ILE A 32 -10.34 -3.17 -11.80
CA ILE A 32 -11.66 -2.67 -12.21
C ILE A 32 -11.73 -1.14 -12.10
N ILE A 33 -11.28 -0.56 -10.98
CA ILE A 33 -11.35 0.90 -10.80
C ILE A 33 -10.42 1.63 -11.76
N HIS A 34 -9.21 1.13 -11.99
CA HIS A 34 -8.30 1.76 -12.96
C HIS A 34 -8.81 1.67 -14.39
N VAL A 35 -9.43 0.56 -14.78
CA VAL A 35 -10.11 0.47 -16.09
C VAL A 35 -11.24 1.48 -16.17
N TYR A 36 -12.09 1.56 -15.14
CA TYR A 36 -13.19 2.51 -15.08
C TYR A 36 -12.69 3.97 -15.16
N GLU A 37 -11.70 4.35 -14.36
CA GLU A 37 -11.10 5.69 -14.36
C GLU A 37 -10.52 6.05 -15.74
N ASN A 38 -9.79 5.14 -16.38
CA ASN A 38 -9.21 5.37 -17.71
C ASN A 38 -10.29 5.47 -18.81
N LEU A 39 -11.36 4.69 -18.75
CA LEU A 39 -12.48 4.80 -19.69
C LEU A 39 -13.33 6.06 -19.46
N SER A 40 -13.24 6.65 -18.26
CA SER A 40 -13.94 7.88 -17.89
C SER A 40 -13.14 9.15 -18.19
N VAL A 41 -11.96 9.02 -18.79
CA VAL A 41 -11.12 10.15 -19.24
C VAL A 41 -11.93 11.03 -20.21
N GLY A 42 -11.99 12.34 -19.88
CA GLY A 42 -12.81 13.29 -20.61
C GLY A 42 -14.15 13.67 -19.94
N ARG A 43 -14.52 13.01 -18.84
CA ARG A 43 -15.61 13.51 -17.98
C ARG A 43 -15.16 14.75 -17.22
N ILE A 44 -15.91 15.83 -17.35
CA ILE A 44 -15.68 17.08 -16.61
C ILE A 44 -16.00 16.88 -15.11
N ASP A 45 -16.92 15.97 -14.81
CA ASP A 45 -17.38 15.68 -13.46
C ASP A 45 -17.13 14.19 -13.11
N PRO A 46 -16.19 13.89 -12.20
CA PRO A 46 -15.87 12.52 -11.79
C PRO A 46 -16.90 11.90 -10.84
N THR A 47 -17.98 12.62 -10.46
CA THR A 47 -19.00 12.08 -9.56
C THR A 47 -19.75 10.91 -10.20
N PRO A 48 -19.99 9.84 -9.45
CA PRO A 48 -20.72 8.69 -9.98
C PRO A 48 -22.18 9.08 -10.29
N ARG A 49 -22.65 8.72 -11.48
CA ARG A 49 -23.98 9.06 -11.97
C ARG A 49 -24.95 7.89 -11.95
N THR A 50 -24.40 6.67 -11.99
CA THR A 50 -25.22 5.46 -11.99
C THR A 50 -25.02 4.67 -10.69
N TYR A 51 -26.00 3.85 -10.33
CA TYR A 51 -25.91 2.97 -9.17
C TYR A 51 -24.68 2.05 -9.25
N LEU A 52 -24.39 1.52 -10.46
CA LEU A 52 -23.22 0.69 -10.69
C LEU A 52 -21.92 1.44 -10.39
N GLU A 53 -21.82 2.70 -10.82
CA GLU A 53 -20.66 3.55 -10.53
C GLU A 53 -20.45 3.77 -9.04
N HIS A 54 -21.52 4.02 -8.28
CA HIS A 54 -21.44 4.13 -6.82
C HIS A 54 -20.98 2.83 -6.17
N VAL A 55 -21.51 1.68 -6.62
CA VAL A 55 -21.09 0.37 -6.11
C VAL A 55 -19.61 0.10 -6.43
N LEU A 56 -19.18 0.36 -7.66
CA LEU A 56 -17.78 0.18 -8.06
C LEU A 56 -16.83 1.08 -7.26
N GLN A 57 -17.16 2.35 -7.09
CA GLN A 57 -16.36 3.27 -6.29
C GLN A 57 -16.34 2.89 -4.80
N PHE A 58 -17.45 2.40 -4.25
CA PHE A 58 -17.49 1.92 -2.86
C PHE A 58 -16.61 0.67 -2.68
N LEU A 59 -16.73 -0.33 -3.56
CA LEU A 59 -15.98 -1.59 -3.47
C LEU A 59 -14.50 -1.40 -3.78
N ALA A 60 -14.16 -0.56 -4.75
CA ALA A 60 -12.80 -0.39 -5.23
C ALA A 60 -12.04 0.78 -4.57
N GLY A 61 -12.73 1.75 -4.00
CA GLY A 61 -12.15 2.96 -3.44
C GLY A 61 -11.61 2.78 -2.01
N PRO A 62 -12.41 3.06 -0.97
CA PRO A 62 -11.89 3.27 0.37
C PRO A 62 -11.32 2.02 1.05
N ALA A 63 -11.73 0.80 0.63
CA ALA A 63 -11.30 -0.43 1.28
C ALA A 63 -10.15 -1.15 0.55
N THR A 64 -10.00 -0.96 -0.75
CA THR A 64 -9.10 -1.77 -1.59
C THR A 64 -7.62 -1.54 -1.27
N ALA A 65 -7.15 -0.30 -1.26
CA ALA A 65 -5.76 0.00 -0.96
C ALA A 65 -5.38 -0.35 0.51
N PRO A 66 -6.18 0.01 1.52
CA PRO A 66 -5.95 -0.44 2.89
C PRO A 66 -5.89 -1.95 3.04
N ALA A 67 -6.82 -2.70 2.42
CA ALA A 67 -6.84 -4.16 2.48
C ALA A 67 -5.59 -4.78 1.84
N TYR A 68 -5.15 -4.26 0.69
CA TYR A 68 -3.91 -4.69 0.06
C TYR A 68 -2.69 -4.45 0.96
N MET A 69 -2.58 -3.25 1.54
CA MET A 69 -1.48 -2.88 2.42
C MET A 69 -1.48 -3.69 3.71
N PHE A 70 -2.65 -3.97 4.28
CA PHE A 70 -2.82 -4.86 5.41
C PHE A 70 -2.37 -6.29 5.05
N ALA A 71 -2.85 -6.83 3.93
CA ALA A 71 -2.47 -8.15 3.45
C ALA A 71 -0.96 -8.28 3.19
N MET A 72 -0.32 -7.20 2.72
CA MET A 72 1.14 -7.11 2.60
C MET A 72 1.82 -7.27 3.97
N GLY A 73 1.34 -6.58 5.00
CA GLY A 73 1.84 -6.69 6.37
C GLY A 73 1.74 -8.13 6.92
N VAL A 74 0.59 -8.78 6.72
CA VAL A 74 0.41 -10.20 7.06
C VAL A 74 1.38 -11.08 6.26
N GLY A 75 1.54 -10.81 4.97
CA GLY A 75 2.45 -11.53 4.08
C GLY A 75 3.91 -11.45 4.52
N ILE A 76 4.36 -10.33 5.08
CA ILE A 76 5.70 -10.21 5.68
C ILE A 76 5.91 -11.30 6.74
N ILE A 77 4.95 -11.48 7.64
CA ILE A 77 5.04 -12.44 8.76
C ILE A 77 4.99 -13.89 8.24
N TYR A 78 4.14 -14.17 7.26
CA TYR A 78 3.95 -15.52 6.69
C TYR A 78 4.99 -15.92 5.64
N SER A 79 5.81 -14.98 5.17
CA SER A 79 6.84 -15.29 4.15
C SER A 79 7.96 -16.23 4.64
N GLY A 80 8.01 -16.52 5.94
CA GLY A 80 9.01 -17.40 6.57
C GLY A 80 10.45 -16.84 6.55
N ASN A 81 10.70 -15.79 5.79
CA ASN A 81 12.03 -15.22 5.59
C ASN A 81 12.01 -13.70 5.86
N ASN A 82 11.92 -13.37 7.16
CA ASN A 82 11.78 -12.02 7.69
C ASN A 82 13.13 -11.40 8.07
N ALA A 83 14.24 -11.95 7.58
CA ALA A 83 15.55 -11.37 7.84
C ALA A 83 15.56 -9.91 7.37
N PRO A 84 15.92 -8.95 8.24
CA PRO A 84 15.86 -7.52 7.92
C PRO A 84 16.57 -7.18 6.60
N LYS A 85 17.76 -7.71 6.40
CA LYS A 85 18.55 -7.48 5.18
C LYS A 85 17.84 -7.95 3.90
N LEU A 86 17.12 -9.07 3.96
CA LEU A 86 16.37 -9.59 2.81
C LEU A 86 15.12 -8.75 2.55
N LEU A 87 14.41 -8.37 3.61
CA LEU A 87 13.23 -7.52 3.53
C LEU A 87 13.58 -6.15 2.94
N PHE A 88 14.70 -5.56 3.36
CA PHE A 88 15.22 -4.31 2.78
C PHE A 88 15.50 -4.45 1.29
N ARG A 89 16.21 -5.51 0.87
CA ARG A 89 16.50 -5.76 -0.55
C ARG A 89 15.23 -5.95 -1.39
N ARG A 90 14.21 -6.62 -0.85
CA ARG A 90 12.90 -6.75 -1.51
C ARG A 90 12.21 -5.39 -1.65
N GLY A 91 12.22 -4.60 -0.58
CA GLY A 91 11.68 -3.24 -0.59
C GLY A 91 12.35 -2.35 -1.62
N LEU A 92 13.68 -2.36 -1.65
CA LEU A 92 14.46 -1.59 -2.62
C LEU A 92 14.17 -2.01 -4.08
N ARG A 93 14.07 -3.32 -4.34
CA ARG A 93 13.71 -3.83 -5.68
C ARG A 93 12.31 -3.38 -6.11
N LEU A 94 11.33 -3.39 -5.21
CA LEU A 94 9.97 -2.91 -5.50
C LEU A 94 9.95 -1.40 -5.74
N PHE A 95 10.66 -0.64 -4.93
CA PHE A 95 10.76 0.80 -5.07
C PHE A 95 11.38 1.21 -6.42
N LEU A 96 12.52 0.62 -6.76
CA LEU A 96 13.17 0.85 -8.05
C LEU A 96 12.36 0.27 -9.22
N GLY A 97 11.69 -0.86 -9.01
CA GLY A 97 10.78 -1.46 -9.99
C GLY A 97 9.59 -0.57 -10.31
N GLY A 98 9.07 0.18 -9.31
CA GLY A 98 8.04 1.20 -9.50
C GLY A 98 8.52 2.30 -10.46
N TYR A 99 9.72 2.82 -10.26
CA TYR A 99 10.30 3.81 -11.17
C TYR A 99 10.61 3.24 -12.56
N ALA A 100 11.06 1.99 -12.64
CA ALA A 100 11.26 1.34 -13.94
C ALA A 100 9.94 1.20 -14.72
N LEU A 101 8.85 0.85 -14.02
CA LEU A 101 7.51 0.79 -14.60
C LEU A 101 7.03 2.19 -15.02
N ASN A 102 7.24 3.20 -14.19
CA ASN A 102 6.90 4.59 -14.53
C ASN A 102 7.69 5.07 -15.75
N ALA A 103 8.99 4.75 -15.85
CA ALA A 103 9.82 5.09 -17.02
C ALA A 103 9.27 4.46 -18.30
N ALA A 104 8.90 3.17 -18.25
CA ALA A 104 8.29 2.51 -19.39
C ALA A 104 6.94 3.15 -19.80
N ARG A 105 6.07 3.38 -18.80
CA ARG A 105 4.74 3.98 -19.02
C ARG A 105 4.85 5.44 -19.51
N SER A 106 5.67 6.26 -18.89
CA SER A 106 5.85 7.66 -19.29
C SER A 106 6.51 7.76 -20.66
N GLY A 107 7.51 6.92 -20.96
CA GLY A 107 8.15 6.87 -22.26
C GLY A 107 7.18 6.52 -23.39
N ILE A 108 6.34 5.51 -23.20
CA ILE A 108 5.31 5.12 -24.19
C ILE A 108 4.29 6.24 -24.38
N LEU A 109 3.74 6.79 -23.29
CA LEU A 109 2.73 7.85 -23.36
C LEU A 109 3.28 9.14 -23.98
N THR A 110 4.50 9.51 -23.64
CA THR A 110 5.17 10.69 -24.21
C THR A 110 5.46 10.50 -25.69
N ALA A 111 5.97 9.33 -26.08
CA ALA A 111 6.23 9.03 -27.51
C ALA A 111 4.94 9.07 -28.33
N LEU A 112 3.87 8.46 -27.82
CA LEU A 112 2.56 8.48 -28.49
C LEU A 112 1.98 9.89 -28.56
N GLY A 113 2.01 10.64 -27.44
CA GLY A 113 1.53 12.03 -27.40
C GLY A 113 2.28 12.93 -28.37
N THR A 114 3.61 12.82 -28.41
CA THR A 114 4.45 13.56 -29.37
C THR A 114 4.14 13.18 -30.83
N ALA A 115 3.95 11.89 -31.10
CA ALA A 115 3.60 11.43 -32.43
C ALA A 115 2.23 11.95 -32.91
N LEU A 116 1.26 12.06 -32.03
CA LEU A 116 -0.10 12.52 -32.33
C LEU A 116 -0.22 14.06 -32.41
N THR A 117 0.51 14.78 -31.58
CA THR A 117 0.37 16.25 -31.44
C THR A 117 1.52 17.04 -32.09
N GLY A 118 2.63 16.38 -32.42
CA GLY A 118 3.86 17.02 -32.86
C GLY A 118 4.59 17.82 -31.77
N ARG A 119 4.15 17.72 -30.49
CA ARG A 119 4.70 18.49 -29.37
C ARG A 119 5.16 17.58 -28.25
N PHE A 120 6.37 17.80 -27.76
CA PHE A 120 6.90 17.16 -26.55
C PHE A 120 6.55 18.00 -25.33
N ASP A 121 5.97 17.37 -24.30
CA ASP A 121 5.65 18.02 -23.02
C ASP A 121 6.58 17.46 -21.91
N PRO A 122 7.63 18.17 -21.53
CA PRO A 122 8.58 17.74 -20.50
C PRO A 122 7.98 17.72 -19.10
N GLU A 123 7.05 18.61 -18.78
CA GLU A 123 6.43 18.68 -17.45
C GLU A 123 5.48 17.49 -17.24
N LEU A 124 4.68 17.15 -18.24
CA LEU A 124 3.85 15.95 -18.19
C LEU A 124 4.71 14.67 -18.08
N THR A 125 5.82 14.60 -18.83
CA THR A 125 6.75 13.46 -18.77
C THR A 125 7.36 13.32 -17.39
N LYS A 126 7.81 14.42 -16.80
CA LYS A 126 8.34 14.47 -15.43
C LYS A 126 7.29 14.05 -14.40
N TYR A 127 6.08 14.56 -14.51
CA TYR A 127 4.97 14.20 -13.64
C TYR A 127 4.68 12.69 -13.70
N LEU A 128 4.55 12.11 -14.90
CA LEU A 128 4.29 10.69 -15.09
C LEU A 128 5.41 9.80 -14.57
N PHE A 129 6.67 10.24 -14.71
CA PHE A 129 7.83 9.49 -14.23
C PHE A 129 7.95 9.52 -12.70
N LEU A 130 7.76 10.70 -12.09
CA LEU A 130 7.93 10.91 -10.65
C LEU A 130 6.69 10.56 -9.83
N ASN A 131 5.59 10.19 -10.49
CA ASN A 131 4.35 9.81 -9.81
C ASN A 131 4.56 8.62 -8.87
N MET A 132 4.17 8.81 -7.62
CA MET A 132 4.23 7.77 -6.62
C MET A 132 3.01 6.85 -6.72
N ASP A 133 3.27 5.57 -6.99
CA ASP A 133 2.26 4.52 -7.05
C ASP A 133 2.39 3.56 -5.85
N ILE A 134 1.47 2.63 -5.72
CA ILE A 134 1.42 1.63 -4.65
C ILE A 134 2.71 0.78 -4.57
N LEU A 135 3.42 0.57 -5.69
CA LEU A 135 4.70 -0.13 -5.71
C LEU A 135 5.79 0.62 -4.95
N HIS A 136 5.85 1.95 -5.10
CA HIS A 136 6.80 2.79 -4.36
C HIS A 136 6.49 2.74 -2.87
N PHE A 137 5.20 2.87 -2.52
CA PHE A 137 4.76 2.71 -1.14
C PHE A 137 5.13 1.34 -0.57
N ALA A 138 4.83 0.25 -1.29
CA ALA A 138 5.15 -1.11 -0.85
C ALA A 138 6.66 -1.29 -0.63
N GLY A 139 7.48 -0.73 -1.52
CA GLY A 139 8.93 -0.70 -1.38
C GLY A 139 9.37 0.00 -0.09
N LEU A 140 8.90 1.23 0.14
CA LEU A 140 9.20 2.01 1.35
C LEU A 140 8.68 1.32 2.62
N ALA A 141 7.49 0.75 2.59
CA ALA A 141 6.90 0.04 3.73
C ALA A 141 7.70 -1.21 4.11
N LEU A 142 8.21 -1.97 3.13
CA LEU A 142 9.11 -3.10 3.37
C LEU A 142 10.46 -2.64 3.95
N MET A 143 11.04 -1.55 3.45
CA MET A 143 12.29 -0.99 3.98
C MET A 143 12.08 -0.50 5.41
N MET A 144 10.99 0.19 5.71
CA MET A 144 10.63 0.62 7.06
C MET A 144 10.45 -0.57 8.00
N SER A 145 9.70 -1.60 7.57
CA SER A 145 9.52 -2.83 8.35
C SER A 145 10.86 -3.53 8.62
N SER A 146 11.77 -3.53 7.64
CA SER A 146 13.13 -4.05 7.79
C SER A 146 13.91 -3.35 8.89
N LEU A 147 13.86 -2.02 8.94
CA LEU A 147 14.53 -1.23 9.98
C LEU A 147 13.95 -1.56 11.37
N LEU A 148 12.62 -1.60 11.50
CA LEU A 148 11.94 -1.89 12.76
C LEU A 148 12.23 -3.32 13.25
N PHE A 149 12.32 -4.29 12.35
CA PHE A 149 12.70 -5.66 12.68
C PHE A 149 14.20 -5.79 13.04
N GLY A 150 15.05 -4.99 12.38
CA GLY A 150 16.49 -4.94 12.67
C GLY A 150 16.79 -4.53 14.12
N ILE A 151 16.02 -3.59 14.64
CA ILE A 151 16.08 -3.14 16.05
C ILE A 151 15.16 -3.93 16.98
N LYS A 152 14.60 -5.06 16.50
CA LYS A 152 13.79 -6.03 17.27
C LYS A 152 12.57 -5.42 17.98
N ILE A 153 11.92 -4.44 17.37
CA ILE A 153 10.70 -3.83 17.91
C ILE A 153 9.54 -4.84 17.91
N LYS A 154 8.77 -4.87 19.00
CA LYS A 154 7.58 -5.72 19.12
C LYS A 154 6.48 -5.25 18.15
N PRO A 155 5.66 -6.17 17.58
CA PRO A 155 4.60 -5.82 16.63
C PRO A 155 3.62 -4.76 17.15
N LEU A 156 3.24 -4.81 18.42
CA LEU A 156 2.37 -3.78 19.02
C LEU A 156 3.03 -2.39 19.05
N THR A 157 4.34 -2.33 19.31
CA THR A 157 5.11 -1.07 19.29
C THR A 157 5.22 -0.54 17.85
N ILE A 158 5.30 -1.42 16.82
CA ILE A 158 5.28 -1.02 15.41
C ILE A 158 3.97 -0.27 15.09
N VAL A 159 2.83 -0.76 15.59
CA VAL A 159 1.55 -0.07 15.45
C VAL A 159 1.59 1.29 16.16
N GLY A 160 2.11 1.36 17.38
CA GLY A 160 2.26 2.64 18.11
C GLY A 160 3.13 3.65 17.34
N VAL A 161 4.27 3.22 16.81
CA VAL A 161 5.15 4.05 15.97
C VAL A 161 4.41 4.52 14.70
N SER A 162 3.66 3.63 14.05
CA SER A 162 2.91 3.99 12.85
C SER A 162 1.79 5.01 13.11
N LEU A 163 1.13 4.96 14.28
CA LEU A 163 0.16 5.97 14.70
C LEU A 163 0.82 7.34 14.91
N ILE A 164 1.97 7.36 15.58
CA ILE A 164 2.74 8.61 15.76
C ILE A 164 3.17 9.19 14.41
N LEU A 165 3.71 8.34 13.52
CA LEU A 165 4.07 8.76 12.16
C LEU A 165 2.86 9.32 11.39
N GLN A 166 1.69 8.69 11.51
CA GLN A 166 0.47 9.16 10.87
C GLN A 166 0.05 10.55 11.37
N LEU A 167 0.12 10.79 12.69
CA LEU A 167 -0.19 12.09 13.26
C LEU A 167 0.79 13.18 12.79
N ILE A 168 2.09 12.87 12.80
CA ILE A 168 3.13 13.76 12.29
C ILE A 168 2.92 14.02 10.79
N GLY A 169 2.72 12.98 10.00
CA GLY A 169 2.49 13.09 8.56
C GLY A 169 1.28 13.94 8.20
N ARG A 170 0.19 13.82 8.97
CA ARG A 170 -1.00 14.68 8.82
C ARG A 170 -0.67 16.15 9.10
N ARG A 171 0.11 16.44 10.13
CA ARG A 171 0.52 17.81 10.45
C ARG A 171 1.44 18.39 9.39
N LEU A 172 2.42 17.61 8.92
CA LEU A 172 3.31 18.04 7.84
C LEU A 172 2.56 18.27 6.51
N ALA A 173 1.51 17.48 6.23
CA ALA A 173 0.70 17.65 5.03
C ALA A 173 -0.11 18.96 5.01
N MET A 174 -0.35 19.57 6.18
CA MET A 174 -1.00 20.89 6.29
C MET A 174 -0.06 22.06 5.98
N LEU A 175 1.25 21.82 5.85
CA LEU A 175 2.19 22.88 5.46
C LEU A 175 1.93 23.32 4.01
N PRO A 176 2.23 24.61 3.69
CA PRO A 176 2.07 25.14 2.34
C PRO A 176 2.73 24.24 1.29
N GLU A 177 2.20 24.30 0.08
CA GLU A 177 2.78 23.55 -1.03
C GLU A 177 4.18 24.05 -1.35
N MET A 178 5.12 23.11 -1.43
CA MET A 178 6.47 23.41 -1.89
C MET A 178 6.46 23.35 -3.42
N THR A 179 6.77 24.47 -4.06
CA THR A 179 6.78 24.60 -5.53
C THR A 179 8.05 24.04 -6.18
N SER A 180 8.91 23.38 -5.43
CA SER A 180 10.17 22.82 -5.90
C SER A 180 10.09 21.33 -6.19
N ASP A 181 11.08 20.79 -6.89
CA ASP A 181 11.25 19.35 -7.15
C ASP A 181 11.28 18.51 -5.86
N PHE A 182 11.57 19.14 -4.73
CA PHE A 182 11.49 18.52 -3.41
C PHE A 182 10.05 18.07 -3.05
N SER A 183 9.01 18.65 -3.65
CA SER A 183 7.62 18.22 -3.44
C SER A 183 7.39 16.76 -3.86
N TYR A 184 8.07 16.28 -4.90
CA TYR A 184 8.01 14.87 -5.31
C TYR A 184 8.62 13.94 -4.25
N ILE A 185 9.73 14.35 -3.63
CA ILE A 185 10.33 13.58 -2.52
C ILE A 185 9.41 13.59 -1.31
N ALA A 186 8.87 14.75 -0.95
CA ALA A 186 7.92 14.90 0.15
C ALA A 186 6.65 14.03 -0.04
N GLY A 187 6.21 13.86 -1.30
CA GLY A 187 5.09 13.01 -1.68
C GLY A 187 5.26 11.55 -1.23
N HIS A 188 6.49 11.04 -1.20
CA HIS A 188 6.76 9.67 -0.74
C HIS A 188 6.55 9.50 0.77
N PHE A 189 6.66 10.56 1.55
CA PHE A 189 6.66 10.47 3.01
C PHE A 189 5.42 11.02 3.67
N TYR A 190 4.97 12.23 3.34
CA TYR A 190 3.90 12.86 4.12
C TYR A 190 2.84 13.63 3.31
N LYS A 191 3.06 13.91 2.01
CA LYS A 191 2.15 14.78 1.24
C LYS A 191 1.69 14.14 -0.07
N CYS A 192 0.39 14.24 -0.37
CA CYS A 192 -0.21 13.69 -1.60
C CYS A 192 -0.12 14.66 -2.80
N SER A 193 0.90 15.49 -2.91
CA SER A 193 1.01 16.47 -4.01
C SER A 193 2.47 16.61 -4.45
N PRO A 194 2.75 16.88 -5.72
CA PRO A 194 1.86 16.97 -6.89
C PRO A 194 1.47 15.61 -7.46
N ALA A 195 2.17 14.55 -7.09
CA ALA A 195 2.01 13.23 -7.67
C ALA A 195 2.26 12.16 -6.61
N GLY A 196 1.21 11.65 -5.99
CA GLY A 196 1.33 10.54 -5.05
C GLY A 196 0.12 10.41 -4.15
N CYS A 197 -0.45 9.20 -4.12
CA CYS A 197 -1.64 8.91 -3.33
C CYS A 197 -1.34 8.17 -2.02
N PHE A 198 -0.10 7.69 -1.80
CA PHE A 198 0.22 6.78 -0.71
C PHE A 198 1.47 7.19 0.08
N PRO A 199 1.49 8.39 0.73
CA PRO A 199 2.64 8.80 1.52
C PRO A 199 2.86 7.88 2.72
N LEU A 200 4.12 7.42 2.90
CA LEU A 200 4.50 6.39 3.86
C LEU A 200 3.98 6.67 5.27
N MET A 201 4.15 7.89 5.77
CA MET A 201 3.77 8.22 7.15
C MET A 201 2.28 8.09 7.40
N GLN A 202 1.43 8.34 6.40
CA GLN A 202 -0.02 8.26 6.55
C GLN A 202 -0.55 6.83 6.35
N TRP A 203 0.10 6.04 5.50
CA TRP A 203 -0.43 4.75 5.08
C TRP A 203 0.27 3.54 5.73
N TYR A 204 1.43 3.73 6.37
CA TYR A 204 2.16 2.63 7.01
C TYR A 204 1.39 1.96 8.16
N ILE A 205 0.36 2.60 8.68
CA ILE A 205 -0.53 2.05 9.70
C ILE A 205 -1.17 0.72 9.26
N TYR A 206 -1.55 0.58 7.99
CA TYR A 206 -2.19 -0.63 7.47
C TYR A 206 -1.24 -1.85 7.46
N PRO A 207 -0.03 -1.79 6.88
CA PRO A 207 0.92 -2.89 7.01
C PRO A 207 1.36 -3.13 8.46
N ALA A 208 1.43 -2.12 9.31
CA ALA A 208 1.73 -2.29 10.74
C ALA A 208 0.66 -3.14 11.44
N PHE A 209 -0.62 -2.86 11.21
CA PHE A 209 -1.72 -3.71 11.69
C PHE A 209 -1.67 -5.11 11.07
N GLY A 210 -1.33 -5.24 9.80
CA GLY A 210 -1.14 -6.54 9.15
C GLY A 210 -0.03 -7.36 9.80
N ILE A 211 1.10 -6.73 10.16
CA ILE A 211 2.20 -7.38 10.91
C ILE A 211 1.73 -7.86 12.28
N LEU A 212 1.01 -7.01 13.02
CA LEU A 212 0.45 -7.39 14.32
C LEU A 212 -0.53 -8.56 14.19
N PHE A 213 -1.50 -8.44 13.28
CA PHE A 213 -2.50 -9.47 13.02
C PHE A 213 -1.86 -10.80 12.60
N GLY A 214 -0.92 -10.78 11.65
CA GLY A 214 -0.19 -11.98 11.21
C GLY A 214 0.58 -12.64 12.35
N THR A 215 1.17 -11.85 13.25
CA THR A 215 1.88 -12.36 14.43
C THR A 215 0.92 -13.04 15.43
N VAL A 216 -0.26 -12.48 15.63
CA VAL A 216 -1.30 -13.09 16.48
C VAL A 216 -1.84 -14.34 15.83
N LEU A 217 -2.19 -14.27 14.53
CA LEU A 217 -2.75 -15.39 13.77
C LEU A 217 -1.83 -16.61 13.76
N GLN A 218 -0.51 -16.43 13.72
CA GLN A 218 0.46 -17.53 13.85
C GLN A 218 0.37 -18.28 15.20
N ARG A 219 -0.25 -17.69 16.21
CA ARG A 219 -0.36 -18.26 17.58
C ARG A 219 -1.75 -18.81 17.89
N VAL A 220 -2.72 -18.64 17.00
CA VAL A 220 -4.09 -19.13 17.20
C VAL A 220 -4.11 -20.65 17.10
N SER A 221 -4.66 -21.33 18.13
CA SER A 221 -4.77 -22.78 18.19
C SER A 221 -5.95 -23.35 17.41
N ASP A 222 -7.09 -22.64 17.40
CA ASP A 222 -8.29 -22.99 16.65
C ASP A 222 -8.77 -21.77 15.84
N LEU A 223 -8.48 -21.80 14.53
CA LEU A 223 -8.83 -20.72 13.61
C LEU A 223 -10.34 -20.53 13.48
N LYS A 224 -11.12 -21.63 13.44
CA LYS A 224 -12.59 -21.55 13.28
C LYS A 224 -13.24 -20.91 14.51
N ALA A 225 -12.81 -21.32 15.71
CA ALA A 225 -13.30 -20.73 16.95
C ALA A 225 -12.91 -19.27 17.04
N TRP A 226 -11.68 -18.91 16.62
CA TRP A 226 -11.17 -17.54 16.68
C TRP A 226 -11.90 -16.61 15.68
N TYR A 227 -12.11 -17.02 14.43
CA TYR A 227 -12.89 -16.26 13.44
C TYR A 227 -14.34 -16.07 13.92
N ARG A 228 -14.97 -17.09 14.48
CA ARG A 228 -16.32 -16.99 15.04
C ARG A 228 -16.40 -15.96 16.19
N GLN A 229 -15.36 -15.84 17.03
CA GLN A 229 -15.30 -14.79 18.06
C GLN A 229 -15.12 -13.39 17.49
N LEU A 230 -14.50 -13.27 16.32
CA LEU A 230 -14.37 -12.00 15.61
C LEU A 230 -15.63 -11.59 14.83
N GLY A 231 -16.67 -12.45 14.79
CA GLY A 231 -17.89 -12.20 14.04
C GLY A 231 -17.76 -12.49 12.54
N LEU A 232 -16.79 -13.31 12.16
CA LEU A 232 -16.50 -13.73 10.79
C LEU A 232 -16.91 -15.17 10.54
#